data_7093bfb19768dfcdf3f4a5990e75e79e
#
_entry.id   7093bfb19768dfcdf3f4a5990e75e79e
#
_cell.length_a   1.000
_cell.length_b   1.000
_cell.length_c   1.000
_cell.angle_alpha   90.00
_cell.angle_beta   90.00
_cell.angle_gamma   90.00
#
_symmetry.space_group_name_H-M   'P 1'
#
loop_
_entity.id
_entity.type
_entity.pdbx_description
1 polymer ?
#
loop_
_entity_poly.entity_id
_entity_poly.type
_entity_poly.pdbx_seq_one_letter_code
_entity_poly.pdbx_strand_id
1 'polypeptide(L)'
;MKSKAHLLKRAIWLKSLFLTACLLLATIPAFSQTKTVTGTVTDAAGDALIGVSILVQGSNNGVVTDLDGKYTLNNVPENATLIISYIGMLTQEVKVNGQSVVNVTLKEDSQQLEEVVVIGYGAAKAKDLTAPITVVKGEALTTVPSTTPMAALQGKVPGVNIVNNGAPGEGPTVQIRGIGSFSNSKPLFVVDGMFYDNINFLNNADIQEMSILKDASAAAIYGVRAANGVVLITTKKGSRNQKAKISYDGYVGIQKASNVLELCNAHEYATMLLEGNYDAYQSHFKQSIDKYGGSYADSDFHNWTFGADNDWYDYLLRTAAITNHSLNINGGSEKAVYSVGVSYLYQDGIMDVDNNYKRMNFRGSVDYDATNWLKVGFNGVFSNSTQQVPNNQAWQKAFNCPPIVALYDENNEQGFPDKFGSPDAIGYSSNFYNPVATAKYFDSSKENYQVLSNFYAQIDFIPSKLNFKTNYSYSFLSTQGREFTPKHYVSSWQQSATTQLTKNENKYYNYIWDNTLTYNDQWGKHRFGAMAGYSMRQEQWRMFEGKASNVPDGADEYWYIKNGDAAGATVKDDGYCYRGISYFARLNYNYADK
;
A
#
# COMPACT_ATOMS: atom_id res chain seq x y z
N MET A 1 -76.75 -25.20 5.42
CA MET A 1 -75.46 -24.64 5.62
C MET A 1 -74.63 -24.31 4.34
N LYS A 2 -75.14 -24.56 3.12
CA LYS A 2 -74.39 -24.28 1.85
C LYS A 2 -74.57 -22.84 1.30
N SER A 3 -75.63 -22.10 1.72
CA SER A 3 -75.89 -20.74 1.21
C SER A 3 -75.04 -19.62 1.79
N LYS A 4 -74.56 -19.72 3.07
CA LYS A 4 -73.73 -18.68 3.71
C LYS A 4 -72.28 -18.70 3.20
N ALA A 5 -71.74 -19.82 2.72
CA ALA A 5 -70.41 -19.92 2.19
C ALA A 5 -70.21 -19.24 0.82
N HIS A 6 -71.28 -19.18 0.00
CA HIS A 6 -71.26 -18.49 -1.31
C HIS A 6 -71.27 -16.95 -1.18
N LEU A 7 -71.95 -16.44 -0.17
CA LEU A 7 -72.01 -15.01 0.10
C LEU A 7 -70.66 -14.48 0.67
N LEU A 8 -70.03 -15.30 1.52
CA LEU A 8 -68.72 -14.94 2.09
C LEU A 8 -67.63 -14.93 1.03
N LYS A 9 -67.62 -15.88 0.10
CA LYS A 9 -66.65 -15.90 -1.03
C LYS A 9 -66.86 -14.72 -1.99
N ARG A 10 -68.11 -14.29 -2.26
CA ARG A 10 -68.37 -13.11 -3.09
C ARG A 10 -67.95 -11.82 -2.40
N ALA A 11 -68.14 -11.70 -1.07
CA ALA A 11 -67.69 -10.52 -0.32
C ALA A 11 -66.17 -10.40 -0.25
N ILE A 12 -65.43 -11.52 -0.16
CA ILE A 12 -63.96 -11.55 -0.18
C ILE A 12 -63.45 -11.18 -1.60
N TRP A 13 -64.10 -11.68 -2.65
CA TRP A 13 -63.75 -11.36 -4.04
C TRP A 13 -63.95 -9.89 -4.38
N LEU A 14 -65.08 -9.28 -3.93
CA LEU A 14 -65.36 -7.86 -4.11
C LEU A 14 -64.36 -6.98 -3.32
N LYS A 15 -63.95 -7.37 -2.09
CA LYS A 15 -62.95 -6.65 -1.33
C LYS A 15 -61.56 -6.75 -1.96
N SER A 16 -61.22 -7.92 -2.49
CA SER A 16 -59.96 -8.12 -3.23
C SER A 16 -59.92 -7.28 -4.53
N LEU A 17 -61.03 -7.23 -5.27
CA LEU A 17 -61.14 -6.44 -6.49
C LEU A 17 -61.07 -4.93 -6.21
N PHE A 18 -61.66 -4.47 -5.09
CA PHE A 18 -61.62 -3.07 -4.66
C PHE A 18 -60.19 -2.68 -4.18
N LEU A 19 -59.50 -3.59 -3.47
CA LEU A 19 -58.11 -3.37 -3.04
C LEU A 19 -57.16 -3.30 -4.23
N THR A 20 -57.36 -4.16 -5.25
CA THR A 20 -56.55 -4.15 -6.49
C THR A 20 -56.83 -2.91 -7.33
N ALA A 21 -58.07 -2.44 -7.38
CA ALA A 21 -58.45 -1.20 -8.06
C ALA A 21 -57.87 0.05 -7.36
N CYS A 22 -57.86 0.09 -6.01
CA CYS A 22 -57.22 1.15 -5.24
C CYS A 22 -55.69 1.13 -5.41
N LEU A 23 -55.03 -0.06 -5.50
CA LEU A 23 -53.61 -0.16 -5.79
C LEU A 23 -53.27 0.32 -7.22
N LEU A 24 -54.09 0.03 -8.20
CA LEU A 24 -53.93 0.49 -9.59
C LEU A 24 -54.16 2.00 -9.74
N LEU A 25 -55.02 2.61 -8.94
CA LEU A 25 -55.22 4.06 -8.91
C LEU A 25 -54.09 4.81 -8.20
N ALA A 26 -53.34 4.14 -7.30
CA ALA A 26 -52.19 4.72 -6.63
C ALA A 26 -50.92 4.77 -7.51
N THR A 27 -50.92 4.14 -8.68
CA THR A 27 -49.80 4.13 -9.64
C THR A 27 -49.90 5.14 -10.77
N ILE A 28 -50.80 6.14 -10.66
CA ILE A 28 -50.80 7.24 -11.61
C ILE A 28 -49.54 8.07 -11.33
N PRO A 29 -48.51 8.07 -12.22
CA PRO A 29 -47.41 8.98 -12.06
C PRO A 29 -47.97 10.40 -12.11
N ALA A 30 -47.79 11.16 -11.04
CA ALA A 30 -47.99 12.58 -11.06
C ALA A 30 -47.07 13.16 -12.13
N PHE A 31 -47.60 13.52 -13.30
CA PHE A 31 -46.83 14.26 -14.30
C PHE A 31 -46.48 15.61 -13.66
N SER A 32 -45.31 15.70 -13.05
CA SER A 32 -44.72 16.97 -12.66
C SER A 32 -44.54 17.78 -13.95
N GLN A 33 -45.17 18.93 -14.03
CA GLN A 33 -44.96 19.84 -15.15
C GLN A 33 -43.49 20.21 -15.14
N THR A 34 -42.77 19.78 -16.17
CA THR A 34 -41.37 20.15 -16.37
C THR A 34 -41.28 21.31 -17.34
N LYS A 35 -40.33 22.19 -17.14
CA LYS A 35 -40.10 23.34 -18.03
C LYS A 35 -38.63 23.53 -18.29
N THR A 36 -38.34 24.35 -19.28
CA THR A 36 -36.96 24.80 -19.56
C THR A 36 -36.66 26.00 -18.67
N VAL A 37 -35.52 25.91 -17.96
CA VAL A 37 -34.98 27.00 -17.16
C VAL A 37 -33.71 27.51 -17.82
N THR A 38 -33.62 28.80 -18.03
CA THR A 38 -32.46 29.50 -18.58
C THR A 38 -31.91 30.49 -17.56
N GLY A 39 -30.66 30.91 -17.72
CA GLY A 39 -30.10 31.94 -16.85
C GLY A 39 -28.65 32.24 -17.18
N THR A 40 -28.09 33.19 -16.47
CA THR A 40 -26.66 33.57 -16.56
C THR A 40 -26.05 33.43 -15.18
N VAL A 41 -24.82 32.92 -15.14
CA VAL A 41 -24.04 32.82 -13.91
C VAL A 41 -22.84 33.79 -14.01
N THR A 42 -22.74 34.68 -13.01
CA THR A 42 -21.69 35.70 -12.94
C THR A 42 -20.95 35.59 -11.61
N ASP A 43 -19.80 36.21 -11.53
CA ASP A 43 -19.11 36.46 -10.26
C ASP A 43 -19.62 37.74 -9.56
N ALA A 44 -19.01 38.10 -8.42
CA ALA A 44 -19.37 39.29 -7.66
C ALA A 44 -18.99 40.61 -8.36
N ALA A 45 -18.10 40.58 -9.35
CA ALA A 45 -17.73 41.73 -10.18
C ALA A 45 -18.65 41.91 -11.39
N GLY A 46 -19.50 40.88 -11.67
CA GLY A 46 -20.44 40.87 -12.79
C GLY A 46 -19.89 40.18 -14.04
N ASP A 47 -18.67 39.59 -13.95
CA ASP A 47 -18.06 38.86 -15.05
C ASP A 47 -18.71 37.49 -15.24
N ALA A 48 -18.91 37.08 -16.49
CA ALA A 48 -19.54 35.82 -16.86
C ALA A 48 -18.64 34.63 -16.50
N LEU A 49 -19.20 33.63 -15.79
CA LEU A 49 -18.47 32.44 -15.41
C LEU A 49 -18.73 31.28 -16.40
N ILE A 50 -17.67 30.85 -17.09
CA ILE A 50 -17.68 29.79 -18.10
C ILE A 50 -17.45 28.43 -17.44
N GLY A 51 -18.24 27.40 -17.84
CA GLY A 51 -18.05 26.04 -17.34
C GLY A 51 -18.58 25.78 -15.94
N VAL A 52 -19.46 26.63 -15.41
CA VAL A 52 -20.17 26.42 -14.15
C VAL A 52 -21.11 25.22 -14.30
N SER A 53 -21.08 24.30 -13.39
CA SER A 53 -21.98 23.14 -13.36
C SER A 53 -23.29 23.51 -12.69
N ILE A 54 -24.42 23.27 -13.37
CA ILE A 54 -25.77 23.43 -12.87
C ILE A 54 -26.45 22.07 -12.89
N LEU A 55 -26.86 21.56 -11.74
CA LEU A 55 -27.48 20.24 -11.56
C LEU A 55 -28.81 20.35 -10.83
N VAL A 56 -29.82 19.62 -11.26
CA VAL A 56 -31.09 19.49 -10.51
C VAL A 56 -30.86 18.53 -9.33
N GLN A 57 -31.10 19.01 -8.12
CA GLN A 57 -30.93 18.25 -6.88
C GLN A 57 -31.67 16.91 -6.92
N GLY A 58 -30.96 15.81 -6.64
CA GLY A 58 -31.52 14.45 -6.63
C GLY A 58 -31.72 13.82 -8.01
N SER A 59 -31.18 14.41 -9.10
CA SER A 59 -31.27 13.86 -10.46
C SER A 59 -29.91 13.95 -11.16
N ASN A 60 -29.77 13.27 -12.31
CA ASN A 60 -28.63 13.40 -13.21
C ASN A 60 -28.85 14.46 -14.31
N ASN A 61 -29.90 15.29 -14.19
CA ASN A 61 -30.20 16.34 -15.15
C ASN A 61 -29.33 17.58 -14.83
N GLY A 62 -28.38 17.89 -15.67
CA GLY A 62 -27.47 19.00 -15.48
C GLY A 62 -26.90 19.56 -16.78
N VAL A 63 -26.36 20.76 -16.72
CA VAL A 63 -25.71 21.48 -17.84
C VAL A 63 -24.56 22.32 -17.32
N VAL A 64 -23.66 22.73 -18.22
CA VAL A 64 -22.60 23.71 -17.92
C VAL A 64 -22.85 25.01 -18.65
N THR A 65 -22.36 26.14 -18.08
CA THR A 65 -22.45 27.46 -18.73
C THR A 65 -21.55 27.56 -19.95
N ASP A 66 -22.02 28.31 -20.95
CA ASP A 66 -21.28 28.66 -22.17
C ASP A 66 -20.25 29.80 -21.95
N LEU A 67 -19.67 30.30 -23.06
CA LEU A 67 -18.66 31.36 -23.05
C LEU A 67 -19.20 32.73 -22.51
N ASP A 68 -20.51 32.93 -22.56
CA ASP A 68 -21.20 34.13 -22.04
C ASP A 68 -21.74 33.88 -20.61
N GLY A 69 -21.42 32.76 -19.96
CA GLY A 69 -21.95 32.37 -18.67
C GLY A 69 -23.40 31.96 -18.69
N LYS A 70 -24.01 31.73 -19.88
CA LYS A 70 -25.43 31.36 -20.04
C LYS A 70 -25.61 29.85 -19.98
N TYR A 71 -26.79 29.43 -19.48
CA TYR A 71 -27.17 28.02 -19.47
C TYR A 71 -28.62 27.84 -19.87
N THR A 72 -28.95 26.66 -20.40
CA THR A 72 -30.29 26.21 -20.71
C THR A 72 -30.49 24.79 -20.20
N LEU A 73 -31.33 24.62 -19.20
CA LEU A 73 -31.62 23.34 -18.57
C LEU A 73 -33.05 22.92 -18.87
N ASN A 74 -33.22 21.84 -19.59
CA ASN A 74 -34.51 21.29 -19.99
C ASN A 74 -35.05 20.32 -18.94
N ASN A 75 -36.35 20.08 -18.96
CA ASN A 75 -37.05 19.11 -18.13
C ASN A 75 -36.86 19.33 -16.61
N VAL A 76 -36.93 20.58 -16.16
CA VAL A 76 -36.80 20.95 -14.75
C VAL A 76 -38.20 20.94 -14.10
N PRO A 77 -38.39 20.19 -12.98
CA PRO A 77 -39.62 20.25 -12.19
C PRO A 77 -39.86 21.66 -11.63
N GLU A 78 -41.12 22.08 -11.54
CA GLU A 78 -41.50 23.45 -11.14
C GLU A 78 -40.93 23.88 -9.76
N ASN A 79 -40.85 22.94 -8.81
CA ASN A 79 -40.33 23.16 -7.46
C ASN A 79 -38.91 22.61 -7.27
N ALA A 80 -38.11 22.43 -8.35
CA ALA A 80 -36.76 21.93 -8.27
C ALA A 80 -35.83 22.91 -7.58
N THR A 81 -34.81 22.35 -6.92
CA THR A 81 -33.64 23.10 -6.45
C THR A 81 -32.46 22.84 -7.41
N LEU A 82 -31.84 23.90 -7.89
CA LEU A 82 -30.63 23.84 -8.71
C LEU A 82 -29.41 23.93 -7.78
N ILE A 83 -28.46 23.01 -7.93
CA ILE A 83 -27.14 23.05 -7.30
C ILE A 83 -26.19 23.64 -8.33
N ILE A 84 -25.61 24.79 -8.02
CA ILE A 84 -24.73 25.55 -8.92
C ILE A 84 -23.35 25.56 -8.28
N SER A 85 -22.38 24.95 -8.96
CA SER A 85 -21.01 24.79 -8.45
C SER A 85 -19.96 25.16 -9.49
N TYR A 86 -18.91 25.80 -9.02
CA TYR A 86 -17.75 26.18 -9.83
C TYR A 86 -16.47 26.12 -8.99
N ILE A 87 -15.34 25.80 -9.62
CA ILE A 87 -14.07 25.69 -8.92
C ILE A 87 -13.67 27.05 -8.37
N GLY A 88 -13.43 27.15 -7.07
CA GLY A 88 -13.07 28.39 -6.38
C GLY A 88 -14.24 29.29 -5.98
N MET A 89 -15.48 28.84 -6.16
CA MET A 89 -16.70 29.56 -5.78
C MET A 89 -17.55 28.77 -4.79
N LEU A 90 -18.29 29.46 -3.91
CA LEU A 90 -19.25 28.85 -3.00
C LEU A 90 -20.40 28.21 -3.78
N THR A 91 -20.60 26.93 -3.59
CA THR A 91 -21.75 26.22 -4.14
C THR A 91 -23.04 26.85 -3.63
N GLN A 92 -23.96 27.20 -4.53
CA GLN A 92 -25.27 27.73 -4.20
C GLN A 92 -26.39 26.76 -4.55
N GLU A 93 -27.39 26.67 -3.66
CA GLU A 93 -28.64 25.99 -3.91
C GLU A 93 -29.75 27.03 -4.17
N VAL A 94 -30.31 27.01 -5.36
CA VAL A 94 -31.32 27.98 -5.79
C VAL A 94 -32.64 27.24 -6.14
N LYS A 95 -33.74 27.60 -5.49
CA LYS A 95 -35.05 27.06 -5.80
C LYS A 95 -35.64 27.75 -7.05
N VAL A 96 -36.08 26.95 -7.99
CA VAL A 96 -36.65 27.44 -9.26
C VAL A 96 -37.97 28.17 -9.04
N ASN A 97 -38.80 27.73 -8.08
CA ASN A 97 -40.09 28.34 -7.69
C ASN A 97 -40.95 28.76 -8.88
N GLY A 98 -41.00 27.94 -9.91
CA GLY A 98 -41.80 28.25 -11.06
C GLY A 98 -41.20 29.27 -12.04
N GLN A 99 -40.00 29.81 -11.83
CA GLN A 99 -39.34 30.76 -12.73
C GLN A 99 -38.76 30.06 -13.97
N SER A 100 -38.81 30.72 -15.13
CA SER A 100 -38.18 30.24 -16.37
C SER A 100 -36.79 30.86 -16.59
N VAL A 101 -36.44 31.90 -15.84
CA VAL A 101 -35.12 32.54 -15.88
C VAL A 101 -34.58 32.63 -14.46
N VAL A 102 -33.41 32.03 -14.21
CA VAL A 102 -32.75 32.01 -12.92
C VAL A 102 -31.32 32.46 -13.11
N ASN A 103 -31.03 33.72 -12.80
CA ASN A 103 -29.69 34.29 -12.82
C ASN A 103 -29.05 34.14 -11.44
N VAL A 104 -27.77 33.78 -11.40
CA VAL A 104 -27.07 33.53 -10.15
C VAL A 104 -25.71 34.21 -10.14
N THR A 105 -25.42 34.89 -9.05
CA THR A 105 -24.10 35.45 -8.80
C THR A 105 -23.39 34.59 -7.77
N LEU A 106 -22.30 33.91 -8.17
CA LEU A 106 -21.47 33.14 -7.26
C LEU A 106 -20.50 34.06 -6.54
N LYS A 107 -20.29 33.78 -5.27
CA LYS A 107 -19.26 34.45 -4.47
C LYS A 107 -18.03 33.58 -4.45
N GLU A 108 -16.87 34.20 -4.51
CA GLU A 108 -15.62 33.49 -4.29
C GLU A 108 -15.67 32.73 -2.96
N ASP A 109 -15.29 31.48 -3.01
CA ASP A 109 -15.05 30.71 -1.79
C ASP A 109 -13.75 31.24 -1.16
N SER A 110 -13.89 32.36 -0.43
CA SER A 110 -12.79 32.91 0.36
C SER A 110 -12.42 32.04 1.58
N GLN A 111 -13.23 31.03 1.87
CA GLN A 111 -12.80 29.85 2.58
C GLN A 111 -12.19 28.85 1.60
N GLN A 112 -11.08 29.21 0.91
CA GLN A 112 -10.04 28.19 0.71
C GLN A 112 -9.89 27.54 2.09
N LEU A 113 -10.30 26.29 2.22
CA LEU A 113 -9.88 25.44 3.33
C LEU A 113 -8.37 25.60 3.35
N GLU A 114 -7.87 26.47 4.26
CA GLU A 114 -6.43 26.68 4.39
C GLU A 114 -5.85 25.31 4.66
N GLU A 115 -5.25 24.71 3.63
CA GLU A 115 -4.69 23.37 3.70
C GLU A 115 -3.66 23.36 4.84
N VAL A 116 -4.03 22.67 5.91
CA VAL A 116 -3.18 22.52 7.08
C VAL A 116 -2.35 21.27 6.86
N VAL A 117 -1.05 21.44 6.77
CA VAL A 117 -0.09 20.35 6.56
C VAL A 117 0.55 20.00 7.88
N VAL A 118 0.62 18.71 8.19
CA VAL A 118 1.38 18.21 9.34
C VAL A 118 2.87 18.39 9.06
N ILE A 119 3.56 19.11 9.93
CA ILE A 119 4.99 19.38 9.86
C ILE A 119 5.64 19.06 11.21
N GLY A 120 6.39 17.99 11.28
CA GLY A 120 7.11 17.63 12.51
C GLY A 120 6.17 17.56 13.72
N TYR A 121 6.49 18.31 14.75
CA TYR A 121 5.74 18.34 16.02
C TYR A 121 4.55 19.33 16.00
N GLY A 122 3.95 19.58 14.86
CA GLY A 122 2.81 20.49 14.74
C GLY A 122 2.19 20.47 13.36
N ALA A 123 1.25 21.38 13.15
CA ALA A 123 0.62 21.63 11.88
C ALA A 123 0.79 23.09 11.51
N ALA A 124 1.00 23.40 10.24
CA ALA A 124 1.07 24.77 9.72
C ALA A 124 0.20 24.86 8.46
N LYS A 125 -0.25 26.08 8.15
CA LYS A 125 -0.96 26.31 6.89
C LYS A 125 0.02 26.11 5.73
N ALA A 126 -0.40 25.46 4.66
CA ALA A 126 0.46 25.18 3.51
C ALA A 126 1.10 26.46 2.95
N LYS A 127 0.38 27.57 2.98
CA LYS A 127 0.88 28.88 2.54
C LYS A 127 1.97 29.48 3.44
N ASP A 128 2.04 29.10 4.71
CA ASP A 128 3.01 29.60 5.68
C ASP A 128 4.33 28.78 5.67
N LEU A 129 4.39 27.74 4.81
CA LEU A 129 5.57 26.88 4.68
C LEU A 129 6.58 27.48 3.71
N THR A 130 7.81 27.66 4.19
CA THR A 130 8.94 28.15 3.40
C THR A 130 9.57 27.09 2.50
N ALA A 131 9.25 25.82 2.72
CA ALA A 131 9.76 24.68 1.97
C ALA A 131 8.63 23.94 1.24
N PRO A 132 8.84 23.48 -0.02
CA PRO A 132 7.84 22.73 -0.76
C PRO A 132 7.60 21.36 -0.12
N ILE A 133 6.43 21.16 0.47
CA ILE A 133 5.94 19.89 0.98
C ILE A 133 4.93 19.35 -0.02
N THR A 134 5.09 18.09 -0.40
CA THR A 134 4.09 17.42 -1.22
C THR A 134 3.18 16.61 -0.33
N VAL A 135 1.89 16.94 -0.36
CA VAL A 135 0.85 16.22 0.40
C VAL A 135 0.08 15.32 -0.55
N VAL A 136 -0.10 14.07 -0.18
CA VAL A 136 -0.92 13.09 -0.88
C VAL A 136 -2.02 12.62 0.05
N LYS A 137 -3.28 12.81 -0.32
CA LYS A 137 -4.44 12.38 0.46
C LYS A 137 -4.62 10.87 0.35
N GLY A 138 -5.12 10.24 1.41
CA GLY A 138 -5.33 8.79 1.48
C GLY A 138 -6.22 8.23 0.37
N GLU A 139 -7.19 9.02 -0.11
CA GLU A 139 -8.05 8.64 -1.24
C GLU A 139 -7.24 8.36 -2.51
N ALA A 140 -6.18 9.14 -2.78
CA ALA A 140 -5.30 8.91 -3.92
C ALA A 140 -4.46 7.63 -3.80
N LEU A 141 -4.27 7.09 -2.59
CA LEU A 141 -3.56 5.83 -2.36
C LEU A 141 -4.41 4.60 -2.62
N THR A 142 -5.74 4.71 -2.53
CA THR A 142 -6.68 3.60 -2.75
C THR A 142 -7.13 3.47 -4.21
N THR A 143 -6.82 4.45 -5.07
CA THR A 143 -7.17 4.41 -6.50
C THR A 143 -6.39 3.38 -7.31
N VAL A 144 -5.20 2.97 -6.82
CA VAL A 144 -4.34 1.98 -7.48
C VAL A 144 -4.21 0.77 -6.57
N PRO A 145 -4.55 -0.44 -7.05
CA PRO A 145 -4.31 -1.66 -6.31
C PRO A 145 -2.82 -1.81 -5.99
N SER A 146 -2.46 -1.75 -4.72
CA SER A 146 -1.08 -1.91 -4.27
C SER A 146 -1.03 -2.48 -2.86
N THR A 147 0.00 -3.28 -2.58
CA THR A 147 0.18 -3.97 -1.30
C THR A 147 0.71 -3.06 -0.20
N THR A 148 1.40 -1.97 -0.59
CA THR A 148 2.03 -1.05 0.34
C THR A 148 1.73 0.41 -0.01
N PRO A 149 1.68 1.31 0.98
CA PRO A 149 1.43 2.73 0.73
C PRO A 149 2.45 3.39 -0.20
N MET A 150 3.72 2.98 -0.10
CA MET A 150 4.77 3.55 -0.95
C MET A 150 4.64 3.10 -2.42
N ALA A 151 4.22 1.86 -2.68
CA ALA A 151 3.96 1.41 -4.05
C ALA A 151 2.80 2.19 -4.69
N ALA A 152 1.78 2.57 -3.90
CA ALA A 152 0.66 3.40 -4.36
C ALA A 152 1.07 4.83 -4.78
N LEU A 153 2.23 5.30 -4.33
CA LEU A 153 2.78 6.63 -4.66
C LEU A 153 3.62 6.65 -5.94
N GLN A 154 3.94 5.49 -6.53
CA GLN A 154 4.79 5.42 -7.71
C GLN A 154 4.26 6.32 -8.84
N GLY A 155 5.11 7.19 -9.37
CA GLY A 155 4.77 8.14 -10.43
C GLY A 155 3.91 9.35 -10.01
N LYS A 156 3.45 9.44 -8.75
CA LYS A 156 2.56 10.52 -8.29
C LYS A 156 3.29 11.70 -7.64
N VAL A 157 4.53 11.52 -7.21
CA VAL A 157 5.27 12.55 -6.47
C VAL A 157 6.57 12.91 -7.17
N PRO A 158 6.72 14.13 -7.69
CA PRO A 158 7.95 14.58 -8.34
C PRO A 158 9.15 14.51 -7.37
N GLY A 159 10.29 13.96 -7.86
CA GLY A 159 11.52 13.83 -7.08
C GLY A 159 11.52 12.67 -6.07
N VAL A 160 10.54 11.76 -6.15
CA VAL A 160 10.52 10.49 -5.41
C VAL A 160 10.59 9.35 -6.42
N ASN A 161 11.66 8.58 -6.35
CA ASN A 161 11.84 7.37 -7.14
C ASN A 161 11.40 6.15 -6.32
N ILE A 162 10.51 5.35 -6.90
CA ILE A 162 9.93 4.17 -6.26
C ILE A 162 10.07 3.00 -7.23
N VAL A 163 10.82 1.98 -6.80
CA VAL A 163 11.05 0.76 -7.59
C VAL A 163 10.49 -0.43 -6.82
N ASN A 164 9.48 -1.07 -7.41
CA ASN A 164 8.87 -2.26 -6.83
C ASN A 164 9.77 -3.48 -7.03
N ASN A 165 9.91 -4.29 -5.99
CA ASN A 165 10.75 -5.49 -6.00
C ASN A 165 10.01 -6.75 -6.52
N GLY A 166 8.68 -6.70 -6.60
CA GLY A 166 7.84 -7.79 -7.13
C GLY A 166 7.57 -8.96 -6.17
N ALA A 167 8.37 -9.13 -5.12
CA ALA A 167 8.14 -10.21 -4.15
C ALA A 167 6.90 -9.92 -3.27
N PRO A 168 6.07 -10.94 -2.96
CA PRO A 168 4.89 -10.75 -2.12
C PRO A 168 5.24 -10.16 -0.75
N GLY A 169 4.53 -9.09 -0.36
CA GLY A 169 4.70 -8.45 0.95
C GLY A 169 5.96 -7.60 1.12
N GLU A 170 6.86 -7.58 0.15
CA GLU A 170 8.02 -6.69 0.18
C GLU A 170 7.63 -5.28 -0.26
N GLY A 171 8.18 -4.28 0.43
CA GLY A 171 8.02 -2.90 0.06
C GLY A 171 8.96 -2.49 -1.07
N PRO A 172 8.61 -1.44 -1.81
CA PRO A 172 9.46 -0.90 -2.83
C PRO A 172 10.72 -0.25 -2.25
N THR A 173 11.75 -0.16 -3.07
CA THR A 173 12.88 0.74 -2.80
C THR A 173 12.45 2.17 -3.05
N VAL A 174 12.65 3.04 -2.06
CA VAL A 174 12.22 4.44 -2.09
C VAL A 174 13.43 5.34 -1.96
N GLN A 175 13.55 6.32 -2.86
CA GLN A 175 14.61 7.33 -2.84
C GLN A 175 14.00 8.71 -3.06
N ILE A 176 14.38 9.68 -2.24
CA ILE A 176 13.95 11.07 -2.37
C ILE A 176 15.14 11.89 -2.88
N ARG A 177 14.99 12.52 -4.06
CA ARG A 177 16.03 13.30 -4.73
C ARG A 177 17.34 12.55 -5.02
N GLY A 178 17.24 11.22 -5.23
CA GLY A 178 18.36 10.38 -5.60
C GLY A 178 19.08 9.74 -4.39
N ILE A 179 20.29 9.26 -4.62
CA ILE A 179 21.11 8.54 -3.63
C ILE A 179 21.95 9.55 -2.86
N GLY A 180 21.62 9.77 -1.60
CA GLY A 180 22.35 10.69 -0.71
C GLY A 180 23.49 10.04 0.08
N SER A 181 23.58 8.69 0.10
CA SER A 181 24.56 7.95 0.88
C SER A 181 24.85 6.60 0.24
N PHE A 182 26.11 6.15 0.31
CA PHE A 182 26.51 4.80 -0.16
C PHE A 182 26.02 3.67 0.77
N SER A 183 25.77 3.96 2.04
CA SER A 183 25.40 2.92 3.01
C SER A 183 23.89 2.81 3.21
N ASN A 184 23.17 3.93 3.25
CA ASN A 184 21.71 3.95 3.43
C ASN A 184 21.11 5.21 2.79
N SER A 185 20.29 5.03 1.76
CA SER A 185 19.58 6.11 1.06
C SER A 185 18.07 6.10 1.32
N LYS A 186 17.57 5.25 2.25
CA LYS A 186 16.14 5.17 2.59
C LYS A 186 15.69 6.43 3.32
N PRO A 187 14.51 6.97 3.02
CA PRO A 187 13.91 8.05 3.79
C PRO A 187 13.49 7.56 5.19
N LEU A 188 13.35 8.51 6.10
CA LEU A 188 12.73 8.27 7.41
C LEU A 188 11.21 8.25 7.24
N PHE A 189 10.54 7.19 7.70
CA PHE A 189 9.09 7.14 7.82
C PHE A 189 8.67 7.51 9.23
N VAL A 190 7.68 8.40 9.34
CA VAL A 190 7.11 8.82 10.62
C VAL A 190 5.60 8.58 10.57
N VAL A 191 5.13 7.60 11.33
CA VAL A 191 3.71 7.24 11.40
C VAL A 191 3.17 7.70 12.75
N ASP A 192 2.27 8.67 12.74
CA ASP A 192 1.67 9.27 13.94
C ASP A 192 2.69 9.66 15.02
N GLY A 193 3.88 10.12 14.60
CA GLY A 193 4.99 10.54 15.45
C GLY A 193 6.03 9.46 15.76
N MET A 194 5.81 8.20 15.43
CA MET A 194 6.78 7.12 15.62
C MET A 194 7.63 6.87 14.37
N PHE A 195 8.91 6.58 14.55
CA PHE A 195 9.89 6.39 13.48
C PHE A 195 9.97 4.93 13.03
N TYR A 196 10.02 4.72 11.70
CA TYR A 196 10.13 3.40 11.06
C TYR A 196 11.10 3.42 9.88
N ASP A 197 11.70 2.26 9.62
CA ASP A 197 12.52 2.02 8.43
C ASP A 197 11.68 1.58 7.22
N ASN A 198 10.45 1.09 7.45
CA ASN A 198 9.46 0.77 6.43
C ASN A 198 8.04 0.87 7.00
N ILE A 199 7.05 0.94 6.11
CA ILE A 199 5.63 1.06 6.47
C ILE A 199 4.77 -0.04 5.81
N ASN A 200 5.37 -1.19 5.50
CA ASN A 200 4.68 -2.29 4.82
C ASN A 200 3.54 -2.89 5.65
N PHE A 201 3.54 -2.64 6.96
CA PHE A 201 2.49 -3.07 7.88
C PHE A 201 1.21 -2.24 7.78
N LEU A 202 1.23 -1.05 7.17
CA LEU A 202 0.05 -0.19 7.03
C LEU A 202 -0.81 -0.60 5.84
N ASN A 203 -2.13 -0.48 5.99
CA ASN A 203 -3.06 -0.55 4.87
C ASN A 203 -3.27 0.85 4.27
N ASN A 204 -3.34 0.95 2.95
CA ASN A 204 -3.57 2.22 2.24
C ASN A 204 -4.87 2.90 2.69
N ALA A 205 -5.92 2.10 2.95
CA ALA A 205 -7.22 2.59 3.40
C ALA A 205 -7.20 3.18 4.82
N ASP A 206 -6.15 2.90 5.62
CA ASP A 206 -6.00 3.43 6.98
C ASP A 206 -5.33 4.81 7.01
N ILE A 207 -4.76 5.25 5.90
CA ILE A 207 -4.03 6.51 5.81
C ILE A 207 -4.99 7.66 5.50
N GLN A 208 -4.87 8.75 6.25
CA GLN A 208 -5.55 10.00 5.98
C GLN A 208 -4.78 10.84 4.97
N GLU A 209 -3.47 11.00 5.21
CA GLU A 209 -2.57 11.74 4.34
C GLU A 209 -1.12 11.31 4.50
N MET A 210 -0.32 11.55 3.47
CA MET A 210 1.13 11.41 3.48
C MET A 210 1.78 12.73 3.03
N SER A 211 2.66 13.27 3.88
CA SER A 211 3.42 14.49 3.60
C SER A 211 4.88 14.15 3.38
N ILE A 212 5.41 14.49 2.20
CA ILE A 212 6.79 14.19 1.83
C ILE A 212 7.66 15.45 1.98
N LEU A 213 8.57 15.41 2.97
CA LEU A 213 9.56 16.45 3.24
C LEU A 213 10.83 16.14 2.45
N LYS A 214 11.02 16.87 1.35
CA LYS A 214 12.14 16.64 0.42
C LYS A 214 13.34 17.52 0.72
N ASP A 215 13.13 18.62 1.46
CA ASP A 215 14.15 19.62 1.75
C ASP A 215 14.66 19.50 3.19
N ALA A 216 15.95 19.76 3.37
CA ALA A 216 16.61 19.70 4.67
C ALA A 216 16.00 20.70 5.68
N SER A 217 15.53 21.87 5.24
CA SER A 217 14.87 22.86 6.11
C SER A 217 13.55 22.35 6.71
N ALA A 218 12.72 21.66 5.91
CA ALA A 218 11.48 21.05 6.37
C ALA A 218 11.73 19.83 7.28
N ALA A 219 12.81 19.10 6.98
CA ALA A 219 13.17 17.87 7.67
C ALA A 219 14.06 18.08 8.92
N ALA A 220 14.62 19.27 9.11
CA ALA A 220 15.62 19.58 10.16
C ALA A 220 15.20 19.18 11.58
N ILE A 221 13.91 19.30 11.90
CA ILE A 221 13.37 18.95 13.22
C ILE A 221 13.51 17.47 13.58
N TYR A 222 13.73 16.60 12.57
CA TYR A 222 13.97 15.16 12.73
C TYR A 222 15.47 14.81 12.84
N GLY A 223 16.34 15.84 12.78
CA GLY A 223 17.78 15.70 12.91
C GLY A 223 18.43 14.90 11.77
N VAL A 224 19.57 14.27 12.05
CA VAL A 224 20.40 13.57 11.05
C VAL A 224 19.68 12.41 10.36
N ARG A 225 18.70 11.78 10.99
CA ARG A 225 17.90 10.70 10.38
C ARG A 225 17.08 11.14 9.17
N ALA A 226 16.83 12.44 9.06
CA ALA A 226 16.08 13.04 7.96
C ALA A 226 16.94 13.42 6.74
N ALA A 227 18.23 13.07 6.74
CA ALA A 227 19.18 13.43 5.68
C ALA A 227 18.73 12.98 4.28
N ASN A 228 18.03 11.83 4.20
CA ASN A 228 17.49 11.28 2.94
C ASN A 228 16.01 11.64 2.71
N GLY A 229 15.49 12.66 3.41
CA GLY A 229 14.08 13.05 3.38
C GLY A 229 13.22 12.31 4.40
N VAL A 230 12.00 12.80 4.59
CA VAL A 230 11.04 12.27 5.56
C VAL A 230 9.68 12.06 4.88
N VAL A 231 9.05 10.94 5.17
CA VAL A 231 7.66 10.66 4.80
C VAL A 231 6.83 10.63 6.08
N LEU A 232 6.00 11.66 6.26
CA LEU A 232 5.07 11.74 7.38
C LEU A 232 3.76 11.07 7.00
N ILE A 233 3.26 10.20 7.83
CA ILE A 233 2.01 9.50 7.62
C ILE A 233 1.08 9.78 8.81
N THR A 234 -0.11 10.30 8.48
CA THR A 234 -1.19 10.47 9.45
C THR A 234 -2.26 9.43 9.17
N THR A 235 -2.63 8.65 10.18
CA THR A 235 -3.71 7.67 10.04
C THR A 235 -5.07 8.32 10.20
N LYS A 236 -6.12 7.68 9.63
CA LYS A 236 -7.50 8.19 9.65
C LYS A 236 -8.00 8.35 11.08
N LYS A 237 -8.64 9.49 11.33
CA LYS A 237 -9.35 9.83 12.58
C LYS A 237 -10.83 10.05 12.30
N GLY A 238 -11.64 10.07 13.35
CA GLY A 238 -13.02 10.49 13.28
C GLY A 238 -13.14 12.02 13.11
N SER A 239 -14.35 12.49 12.84
CA SER A 239 -14.68 13.91 12.78
C SER A 239 -15.72 14.27 13.87
N ARG A 240 -15.61 15.49 14.44
CA ARG A 240 -16.56 15.96 15.46
C ARG A 240 -17.96 16.12 14.87
N ASN A 241 -18.95 15.92 15.72
CA ASN A 241 -20.37 16.07 15.37
C ASN A 241 -20.80 15.27 14.13
N GLN A 242 -20.10 14.17 13.86
CA GLN A 242 -20.38 13.27 12.72
C GLN A 242 -21.01 11.98 13.23
N LYS A 243 -22.16 11.60 12.64
CA LYS A 243 -22.72 10.25 12.83
C LYS A 243 -21.72 9.20 12.36
N ALA A 244 -21.78 8.02 12.97
CA ALA A 244 -20.94 6.90 12.55
C ALA A 244 -21.10 6.65 11.04
N LYS A 245 -19.97 6.72 10.31
CA LYS A 245 -19.88 6.40 8.89
C LYS A 245 -19.12 5.09 8.75
N ILE A 246 -19.74 4.12 8.11
CA ILE A 246 -19.12 2.84 7.76
C ILE A 246 -18.65 2.94 6.32
N SER A 247 -17.41 2.60 6.05
CA SER A 247 -16.83 2.52 4.71
C SER A 247 -16.15 1.18 4.50
N TYR A 248 -16.35 0.61 3.33
CA TYR A 248 -15.67 -0.59 2.87
C TYR A 248 -14.90 -0.27 1.60
N ASP A 249 -13.62 -0.64 1.59
CA ASP A 249 -12.74 -0.55 0.44
C ASP A 249 -12.20 -1.95 0.15
N GLY A 250 -12.31 -2.42 -1.10
CA GLY A 250 -11.82 -3.73 -1.44
C GLY A 250 -11.57 -3.90 -2.94
N TYR A 251 -10.61 -4.76 -3.26
CA TYR A 251 -10.33 -5.16 -4.62
C TYR A 251 -9.87 -6.62 -4.69
N VAL A 252 -10.10 -7.22 -5.84
CA VAL A 252 -9.55 -8.51 -6.26
C VAL A 252 -8.89 -8.30 -7.61
N GLY A 253 -7.73 -8.86 -7.82
CA GLY A 253 -6.97 -8.70 -9.04
C GLY A 253 -6.07 -9.89 -9.34
N ILE A 254 -5.45 -9.83 -10.51
CA ILE A 254 -4.42 -10.78 -10.94
C ILE A 254 -3.12 -10.02 -11.21
N GLN A 255 -2.01 -10.68 -10.96
CA GLN A 255 -0.66 -10.18 -11.20
C GLN A 255 0.04 -11.09 -12.19
N LYS A 256 0.73 -10.50 -13.14
CA LYS A 256 1.58 -11.21 -14.11
C LYS A 256 2.87 -10.41 -14.27
N ALA A 257 3.99 -11.10 -14.43
CA ALA A 257 5.25 -10.47 -14.78
C ALA A 257 5.12 -9.72 -16.11
N SER A 258 5.67 -8.52 -16.19
CA SER A 258 5.76 -7.72 -17.41
C SER A 258 7.21 -7.38 -17.66
N ASN A 259 7.56 -7.15 -18.92
CA ASN A 259 8.94 -6.86 -19.36
C ASN A 259 9.94 -7.93 -18.91
N VAL A 260 9.53 -9.21 -19.01
CA VAL A 260 10.44 -10.34 -18.81
C VAL A 260 11.47 -10.30 -19.93
N LEU A 261 12.73 -10.51 -19.56
CA LEU A 261 13.80 -10.55 -20.53
C LEU A 261 13.62 -11.76 -21.45
N GLU A 262 13.59 -11.55 -22.75
CA GLU A 262 13.63 -12.63 -23.73
C GLU A 262 15.04 -13.22 -23.74
N LEU A 263 15.15 -14.51 -23.49
CA LEU A 263 16.39 -15.26 -23.55
C LEU A 263 16.56 -15.90 -24.90
N CYS A 264 17.81 -16.21 -25.28
CA CYS A 264 18.10 -16.98 -26.49
C CYS A 264 17.49 -18.37 -26.37
N ASN A 265 16.87 -18.85 -27.46
CA ASN A 265 16.52 -20.25 -27.59
C ASN A 265 17.79 -21.11 -27.84
N ALA A 266 17.67 -22.43 -27.85
CA ALA A 266 18.80 -23.34 -27.98
C ALA A 266 19.63 -23.10 -29.27
N HIS A 267 18.97 -22.81 -30.38
CA HIS A 267 19.62 -22.56 -31.64
C HIS A 267 20.36 -21.21 -31.67
N GLU A 268 19.73 -20.14 -31.21
CA GLU A 268 20.34 -18.81 -31.10
C GLU A 268 21.54 -18.82 -30.15
N TYR A 269 21.37 -19.48 -28.98
CA TYR A 269 22.44 -19.65 -28.00
C TYR A 269 23.65 -20.41 -28.57
N ALA A 270 23.40 -21.53 -29.29
CA ALA A 270 24.42 -22.31 -29.92
C ALA A 270 25.13 -21.51 -31.01
N THR A 271 24.38 -20.85 -31.91
CA THR A 271 24.93 -20.03 -32.98
C THR A 271 25.85 -18.94 -32.44
N MET A 272 25.37 -18.17 -31.44
CA MET A 272 26.15 -17.09 -30.83
C MET A 272 27.48 -17.58 -30.25
N LEU A 273 27.47 -18.70 -29.53
CA LEU A 273 28.68 -19.21 -28.87
C LEU A 273 29.62 -19.94 -29.80
N LEU A 274 29.09 -20.70 -30.79
CA LEU A 274 29.92 -21.43 -31.77
C LEU A 274 30.57 -20.48 -32.76
N GLU A 275 29.90 -19.42 -33.20
CA GLU A 275 30.50 -18.35 -34.01
C GLU A 275 31.58 -17.60 -33.21
N GLY A 276 31.36 -17.35 -31.91
CA GLY A 276 32.31 -16.68 -31.05
C GLY A 276 33.54 -17.52 -30.69
N ASN A 277 33.35 -18.82 -30.42
CA ASN A 277 34.45 -19.71 -30.01
C ASN A 277 34.06 -21.18 -30.22
N TYR A 278 34.09 -21.62 -31.46
CA TYR A 278 33.65 -22.94 -31.90
C TYR A 278 34.28 -24.10 -31.10
N ASP A 279 35.60 -24.11 -30.93
CA ASP A 279 36.31 -25.22 -30.30
C ASP A 279 35.98 -25.37 -28.80
N ALA A 280 35.76 -24.28 -28.12
CA ALA A 280 35.48 -24.28 -26.67
C ALA A 280 34.11 -24.81 -26.31
N TYR A 281 33.08 -24.50 -27.15
CA TYR A 281 31.70 -24.81 -26.82
C TYR A 281 31.11 -26.01 -27.53
N GLN A 282 31.71 -26.47 -28.63
CA GLN A 282 31.19 -27.58 -29.44
C GLN A 282 30.89 -28.84 -28.61
N SER A 283 31.75 -29.17 -27.64
CA SER A 283 31.55 -30.35 -26.80
C SER A 283 30.29 -30.30 -25.94
N HIS A 284 29.93 -29.14 -25.43
CA HIS A 284 28.72 -28.97 -24.58
C HIS A 284 27.46 -29.18 -25.42
N PHE A 285 27.43 -28.65 -26.63
CA PHE A 285 26.29 -28.80 -27.55
C PHE A 285 26.10 -30.23 -28.00
N LYS A 286 27.20 -30.93 -28.39
CA LYS A 286 27.14 -32.35 -28.74
C LYS A 286 26.68 -33.21 -27.58
N GLN A 287 27.19 -32.96 -26.36
CA GLN A 287 26.75 -33.68 -25.16
C GLN A 287 25.27 -33.44 -24.84
N SER A 288 24.76 -32.22 -25.08
CA SER A 288 23.33 -31.93 -24.94
C SER A 288 22.50 -32.73 -25.94
N ILE A 289 22.91 -32.74 -27.21
CA ILE A 289 22.20 -33.46 -28.26
C ILE A 289 22.22 -34.97 -28.02
N ASP A 290 23.38 -35.52 -27.66
CA ASP A 290 23.54 -36.96 -27.34
C ASP A 290 22.66 -37.36 -26.15
N LYS A 291 22.50 -36.48 -25.18
CA LYS A 291 21.77 -36.76 -23.94
C LYS A 291 20.28 -36.53 -24.03
N TYR A 292 19.87 -35.41 -24.66
CA TYR A 292 18.48 -34.95 -24.66
C TYR A 292 17.81 -35.05 -26.02
N GLY A 293 18.56 -35.51 -27.04
CA GLY A 293 18.08 -35.64 -28.40
C GLY A 293 18.38 -34.44 -29.27
N GLY A 294 18.20 -34.63 -30.56
CA GLY A 294 18.53 -33.68 -31.61
C GLY A 294 19.48 -34.27 -32.62
N SER A 295 20.17 -33.43 -33.42
CA SER A 295 21.11 -33.88 -34.44
C SER A 295 22.23 -32.86 -34.64
N TYR A 296 23.46 -33.37 -34.77
CA TYR A 296 24.64 -32.64 -35.21
C TYR A 296 25.35 -33.37 -36.40
N ALA A 297 24.57 -34.13 -37.17
CA ALA A 297 25.10 -34.88 -38.33
C ALA A 297 25.56 -33.97 -39.46
N ASP A 298 25.03 -32.75 -39.55
CA ASP A 298 25.48 -31.74 -40.50
C ASP A 298 26.80 -31.12 -40.04
N SER A 299 27.73 -30.90 -40.97
CA SER A 299 28.99 -30.23 -40.71
C SER A 299 28.83 -28.74 -40.37
N ASP A 300 27.74 -28.13 -40.83
CA ASP A 300 27.36 -26.76 -40.48
C ASP A 300 26.52 -26.75 -39.20
N PHE A 301 27.07 -26.16 -38.14
CA PHE A 301 26.41 -26.08 -36.84
C PHE A 301 25.12 -25.25 -36.86
N HIS A 302 24.93 -24.40 -37.85
CA HIS A 302 23.66 -23.66 -38.02
C HIS A 302 22.47 -24.58 -38.35
N ASN A 303 22.72 -25.80 -38.76
CA ASN A 303 21.71 -26.81 -39.03
C ASN A 303 21.51 -27.81 -37.87
N TRP A 304 22.22 -27.62 -36.76
CA TRP A 304 22.06 -28.49 -35.61
C TRP A 304 20.69 -28.29 -34.95
N THR A 305 20.14 -29.37 -34.45
CA THR A 305 18.85 -29.35 -33.71
C THR A 305 19.06 -29.85 -32.29
N PHE A 306 18.29 -29.31 -31.38
CA PHE A 306 18.37 -29.62 -29.95
C PHE A 306 17.06 -30.20 -29.46
N GLY A 307 17.11 -31.27 -28.66
CA GLY A 307 15.94 -31.85 -28.00
C GLY A 307 15.53 -31.12 -26.70
N ALA A 308 16.48 -30.39 -26.11
CA ALA A 308 16.19 -29.47 -25.02
C ALA A 308 16.28 -28.02 -25.54
N ASP A 309 15.20 -27.26 -25.34
CA ASP A 309 15.11 -25.85 -25.71
C ASP A 309 14.16 -25.16 -24.70
N ASN A 310 14.72 -24.68 -23.61
CA ASN A 310 13.94 -24.22 -22.46
C ASN A 310 14.02 -22.71 -22.28
N ASP A 311 12.87 -22.04 -22.24
CA ASP A 311 12.74 -20.74 -21.62
C ASP A 311 12.56 -20.93 -20.10
N TRP A 312 13.62 -20.65 -19.34
CA TRP A 312 13.63 -20.83 -17.90
C TRP A 312 12.68 -19.90 -17.16
N TYR A 313 12.36 -18.73 -17.73
CA TYR A 313 11.38 -17.84 -17.12
C TYR A 313 9.96 -18.35 -17.25
N ASP A 314 9.62 -19.06 -18.30
CA ASP A 314 8.30 -19.69 -18.46
C ASP A 314 8.05 -20.75 -17.37
N TYR A 315 9.09 -21.49 -16.95
CA TYR A 315 8.98 -22.45 -15.85
C TYR A 315 8.95 -21.83 -14.46
N LEU A 316 9.47 -20.61 -14.32
CA LEU A 316 9.53 -19.93 -13.01
C LEU A 316 8.36 -19.00 -12.77
N LEU A 317 7.58 -18.66 -13.80
CA LEU A 317 6.56 -17.63 -13.73
C LEU A 317 5.16 -18.20 -13.81
N ARG A 318 4.29 -17.61 -13.01
CA ARG A 318 2.83 -17.87 -13.07
C ARG A 318 2.04 -16.58 -12.95
N THR A 319 0.73 -16.68 -13.29
CA THR A 319 -0.25 -15.65 -12.93
C THR A 319 -0.69 -15.85 -11.49
N ALA A 320 -0.66 -14.79 -10.71
CA ALA A 320 -0.90 -14.81 -9.27
C ALA A 320 -2.10 -13.93 -8.89
N ALA A 321 -2.79 -14.29 -7.82
CA ALA A 321 -3.94 -13.55 -7.30
C ALA A 321 -3.53 -12.51 -6.25
N ILE A 322 -4.28 -11.41 -6.19
CA ILE A 322 -4.19 -10.42 -5.12
C ILE A 322 -5.57 -10.00 -4.68
N THR A 323 -5.78 -9.87 -3.38
CA THR A 323 -7.03 -9.34 -2.83
C THR A 323 -6.77 -8.51 -1.58
N ASN A 324 -7.50 -7.42 -1.43
CA ASN A 324 -7.45 -6.56 -0.23
C ASN A 324 -8.88 -6.15 0.14
N HIS A 325 -9.17 -6.21 1.44
CA HIS A 325 -10.46 -5.83 2.01
C HIS A 325 -10.22 -4.98 3.25
N SER A 326 -10.89 -3.84 3.36
CA SER A 326 -10.79 -2.94 4.49
C SER A 326 -12.17 -2.42 4.89
N LEU A 327 -12.50 -2.55 6.17
CA LEU A 327 -13.72 -2.02 6.77
C LEU A 327 -13.34 -0.96 7.80
N ASN A 328 -13.87 0.24 7.67
CA ASN A 328 -13.61 1.36 8.55
C ASN A 328 -14.91 1.94 9.11
N ILE A 329 -14.90 2.28 10.40
CA ILE A 329 -16.01 2.95 11.10
C ILE A 329 -15.43 4.20 11.75
N ASN A 330 -15.92 5.37 11.34
CA ASN A 330 -15.47 6.66 11.83
C ASN A 330 -16.67 7.47 12.34
N GLY A 331 -16.52 8.19 13.43
CA GLY A 331 -17.58 9.04 13.96
C GLY A 331 -17.09 9.94 15.07
N GLY A 332 -18.02 10.72 15.61
CA GLY A 332 -17.70 11.54 16.78
C GLY A 332 -18.87 12.37 17.26
N SER A 333 -18.80 12.70 18.53
CA SER A 333 -19.65 13.68 19.23
C SER A 333 -18.95 15.04 19.27
N GLU A 334 -19.52 15.98 20.02
CA GLU A 334 -18.88 17.26 20.32
C GLU A 334 -17.53 17.09 21.05
N LYS A 335 -17.45 16.13 22.00
CA LYS A 335 -16.29 15.93 22.89
C LYS A 335 -15.38 14.77 22.51
N ALA A 336 -15.85 13.82 21.72
CA ALA A 336 -15.10 12.62 21.39
C ALA A 336 -15.15 12.32 19.92
N VAL A 337 -14.02 11.93 19.33
CA VAL A 337 -13.95 11.37 17.99
C VAL A 337 -13.30 10.01 18.05
N TYR A 338 -13.74 9.10 17.19
CA TYR A 338 -13.21 7.74 17.14
C TYR A 338 -13.12 7.24 15.70
N SER A 339 -12.19 6.32 15.50
CA SER A 339 -12.03 5.59 14.26
C SER A 339 -11.57 4.17 14.56
N VAL A 340 -12.20 3.18 13.94
CA VAL A 340 -11.84 1.77 14.03
C VAL A 340 -11.75 1.21 12.63
N GLY A 341 -10.69 0.46 12.34
CA GLY A 341 -10.47 -0.17 11.04
C GLY A 341 -9.99 -1.62 11.19
N VAL A 342 -10.45 -2.48 10.30
CA VAL A 342 -9.96 -3.86 10.14
C VAL A 342 -9.67 -4.06 8.66
N SER A 343 -8.51 -4.65 8.35
CA SER A 343 -8.17 -4.95 6.97
C SER A 343 -7.49 -6.30 6.82
N TYR A 344 -7.69 -6.91 5.67
CA TYR A 344 -7.07 -8.16 5.25
C TYR A 344 -6.50 -8.02 3.84
N LEU A 345 -5.24 -8.38 3.67
CA LEU A 345 -4.53 -8.43 2.39
C LEU A 345 -4.02 -9.85 2.17
N TYR A 346 -4.25 -10.38 0.99
CA TYR A 346 -3.62 -11.58 0.46
C TYR A 346 -2.98 -11.27 -0.89
N GLN A 347 -1.72 -11.65 -1.05
CA GLN A 347 -0.98 -11.54 -2.30
C GLN A 347 -0.28 -12.86 -2.56
N ASP A 348 -0.61 -13.51 -3.65
CA ASP A 348 0.15 -14.65 -4.15
C ASP A 348 1.35 -14.16 -4.96
N GLY A 349 2.42 -14.94 -5.03
CA GLY A 349 3.62 -14.57 -5.77
C GLY A 349 3.61 -15.07 -7.20
N ILE A 350 4.27 -14.32 -8.08
CA ILE A 350 4.39 -14.61 -9.50
C ILE A 350 5.42 -15.72 -9.83
N MET A 351 6.23 -16.14 -8.87
CA MET A 351 7.12 -17.30 -9.03
C MET A 351 6.30 -18.58 -8.80
N ASP A 352 6.49 -19.61 -9.61
CA ASP A 352 5.74 -20.89 -9.53
C ASP A 352 6.29 -21.83 -8.45
N VAL A 353 6.28 -21.33 -7.22
CA VAL A 353 6.58 -22.05 -5.97
C VAL A 353 5.65 -21.55 -4.87
N ASP A 354 5.70 -22.16 -3.68
CA ASP A 354 4.95 -21.63 -2.54
C ASP A 354 5.56 -20.29 -2.11
N ASN A 355 4.94 -19.22 -2.54
CA ASN A 355 5.28 -17.86 -2.16
C ASN A 355 4.00 -17.01 -2.08
N ASN A 356 3.70 -16.55 -0.91
CA ASN A 356 2.51 -15.73 -0.67
C ASN A 356 2.74 -14.79 0.51
N TYR A 357 1.89 -13.79 0.61
CA TYR A 357 1.87 -12.86 1.72
C TYR A 357 0.44 -12.65 2.20
N LYS A 358 0.25 -12.76 3.50
CA LYS A 358 -1.02 -12.49 4.18
C LYS A 358 -0.78 -11.43 5.23
N ARG A 359 -1.67 -10.46 5.35
CA ARG A 359 -1.61 -9.45 6.40
C ARG A 359 -3.00 -9.13 6.92
N MET A 360 -3.13 -9.14 8.23
CA MET A 360 -4.32 -8.71 8.94
C MET A 360 -3.97 -7.53 9.84
N ASN A 361 -4.71 -6.44 9.71
CA ASN A 361 -4.54 -5.26 10.54
C ASN A 361 -5.80 -4.97 11.34
N PHE A 362 -5.58 -4.46 12.55
CA PHE A 362 -6.59 -3.83 13.38
C PHE A 362 -6.09 -2.45 13.80
N ARG A 363 -6.90 -1.42 13.58
CA ARG A 363 -6.57 -0.04 13.93
C ARG A 363 -7.67 0.55 14.79
N GLY A 364 -7.28 1.30 15.82
CA GLY A 364 -8.20 2.05 16.67
C GLY A 364 -7.64 3.42 17.02
N SER A 365 -8.47 4.45 16.99
CA SER A 365 -8.11 5.78 17.49
C SER A 365 -9.28 6.41 18.23
N VAL A 366 -8.97 7.14 19.27
CA VAL A 366 -9.91 7.97 20.03
C VAL A 366 -9.22 9.25 20.49
N ASP A 367 -9.87 10.39 20.24
CA ASP A 367 -9.48 11.68 20.80
C ASP A 367 -10.67 12.18 21.65
N TYR A 368 -10.39 12.61 22.90
CA TYR A 368 -11.42 13.00 23.87
C TYR A 368 -11.06 14.32 24.57
N ASP A 369 -11.97 15.29 24.50
CA ASP A 369 -11.90 16.53 25.25
C ASP A 369 -12.45 16.29 26.67
N ALA A 370 -11.58 15.87 27.60
CA ALA A 370 -11.96 15.56 28.96
C ALA A 370 -12.51 16.80 29.70
N THR A 371 -11.91 17.96 29.44
CA THR A 371 -12.35 19.28 29.91
C THR A 371 -12.05 20.32 28.83
N ASN A 372 -12.41 21.58 29.05
CA ASN A 372 -12.09 22.67 28.12
C ASN A 372 -10.59 22.97 28.01
N TRP A 373 -9.79 22.48 28.99
CA TRP A 373 -8.35 22.67 29.05
C TRP A 373 -7.54 21.38 28.92
N LEU A 374 -8.17 20.19 28.96
CA LEU A 374 -7.49 18.89 28.87
C LEU A 374 -8.06 18.05 27.74
N LYS A 375 -7.21 17.70 26.81
CA LYS A 375 -7.47 16.75 25.73
C LYS A 375 -6.58 15.53 25.88
N VAL A 376 -7.13 14.34 25.69
CA VAL A 376 -6.38 13.08 25.70
C VAL A 376 -6.70 12.29 24.45
N GLY A 377 -5.76 11.51 23.98
CA GLY A 377 -6.02 10.66 22.83
C GLY A 377 -5.14 9.42 22.83
N PHE A 378 -5.64 8.45 22.09
CA PHE A 378 -5.00 7.19 21.81
C PHE A 378 -5.12 6.89 20.33
N ASN A 379 -4.06 6.34 19.75
CA ASN A 379 -4.04 5.78 18.42
C ASN A 379 -3.19 4.51 18.44
N GLY A 380 -3.71 3.42 17.88
CA GLY A 380 -3.02 2.15 17.85
C GLY A 380 -3.26 1.38 16.56
N VAL A 381 -2.23 0.65 16.13
CA VAL A 381 -2.27 -0.30 15.03
C VAL A 381 -1.67 -1.62 15.51
N PHE A 382 -2.40 -2.69 15.30
CA PHE A 382 -1.89 -4.05 15.39
C PHE A 382 -1.84 -4.65 14.00
N SER A 383 -0.72 -5.24 13.62
CA SER A 383 -0.53 -5.94 12.34
C SER A 383 0.07 -7.32 12.59
N ASN A 384 -0.56 -8.34 12.06
CA ASN A 384 0.02 -9.67 11.90
C ASN A 384 0.20 -9.95 10.42
N SER A 385 1.38 -10.42 10.02
CA SER A 385 1.61 -10.85 8.64
C SER A 385 2.44 -12.12 8.58
N THR A 386 2.10 -12.96 7.62
CA THR A 386 2.86 -14.17 7.26
C THR A 386 3.30 -14.05 5.81
N GLN A 387 4.53 -14.46 5.52
CA GLN A 387 5.14 -14.44 4.20
C GLN A 387 5.85 -15.76 3.94
N GLN A 388 5.52 -16.42 2.84
CA GLN A 388 6.37 -17.47 2.26
C GLN A 388 7.34 -16.79 1.30
N VAL A 389 8.63 -16.94 1.55
CA VAL A 389 9.70 -16.22 0.86
C VAL A 389 10.32 -17.10 -0.20
N PRO A 390 10.25 -16.76 -1.50
CA PRO A 390 10.87 -17.55 -2.55
C PRO A 390 12.40 -17.39 -2.54
N ASN A 391 13.10 -18.35 -3.11
CA ASN A 391 14.54 -18.21 -3.37
C ASN A 391 14.79 -17.28 -4.56
N ASN A 392 15.09 -16.02 -4.27
CA ASN A 392 15.35 -15.02 -5.31
C ASN A 392 16.58 -15.31 -6.18
N GLN A 393 17.47 -16.22 -5.77
CA GLN A 393 18.60 -16.64 -6.61
C GLN A 393 18.12 -17.39 -7.88
N ALA A 394 16.93 -17.99 -7.84
CA ALA A 394 16.34 -18.68 -8.99
C ALA A 394 16.29 -17.78 -10.25
N TRP A 395 16.02 -16.48 -10.09
CA TRP A 395 16.02 -15.50 -11.19
C TRP A 395 17.38 -15.40 -11.87
N GLN A 396 18.45 -15.26 -11.09
CA GLN A 396 19.80 -15.20 -11.62
C GLN A 396 20.22 -16.53 -12.24
N LYS A 397 19.77 -17.65 -11.64
CA LYS A 397 20.06 -18.98 -12.19
C LYS A 397 19.32 -19.20 -13.51
N ALA A 398 18.09 -18.70 -13.67
CA ALA A 398 17.36 -18.74 -14.93
C ALA A 398 18.09 -17.97 -16.04
N PHE A 399 18.59 -16.77 -15.73
CA PHE A 399 19.37 -15.96 -16.67
C PHE A 399 20.65 -16.66 -17.12
N ASN A 400 21.31 -17.38 -16.21
CA ASN A 400 22.61 -18.01 -16.47
C ASN A 400 22.48 -19.43 -17.05
N CYS A 401 21.37 -20.14 -16.82
CA CYS A 401 21.25 -21.53 -17.22
C CYS A 401 21.08 -21.66 -18.74
N PRO A 402 21.92 -22.45 -19.42
CA PRO A 402 21.78 -22.64 -20.87
C PRO A 402 20.42 -23.25 -21.26
N PRO A 403 19.79 -22.80 -22.35
CA PRO A 403 18.50 -23.34 -22.81
C PRO A 403 18.57 -24.81 -23.25
N ILE A 404 19.76 -25.30 -23.55
CA ILE A 404 20.05 -26.69 -23.99
C ILE A 404 20.13 -27.71 -22.83
N VAL A 405 19.84 -27.30 -21.60
CA VAL A 405 19.72 -28.20 -20.44
C VAL A 405 18.25 -28.57 -20.29
N ALA A 406 17.92 -29.86 -20.22
CA ALA A 406 16.54 -30.28 -19.99
C ALA A 406 16.06 -29.92 -18.59
N LEU A 407 14.74 -29.63 -18.43
CA LEU A 407 14.17 -29.38 -17.11
C LEU A 407 14.28 -30.61 -16.21
N TYR A 408 13.91 -31.78 -16.73
CA TYR A 408 14.05 -33.08 -16.07
C TYR A 408 14.91 -34.01 -16.90
N ASP A 409 15.61 -34.92 -16.24
CA ASP A 409 16.46 -35.92 -16.85
C ASP A 409 16.26 -37.29 -16.14
N GLU A 410 15.47 -38.15 -16.75
CA GLU A 410 15.18 -39.47 -16.22
C GLU A 410 16.42 -40.34 -16.01
N ASN A 411 17.51 -40.06 -16.74
CA ASN A 411 18.78 -40.73 -16.65
C ASN A 411 19.72 -40.14 -15.58
N ASN A 412 19.28 -39.10 -14.84
CA ASN A 412 19.98 -38.63 -13.68
C ASN A 412 19.75 -39.58 -12.50
N GLU A 413 20.51 -40.68 -12.47
CA GLU A 413 20.37 -41.72 -11.43
C GLU A 413 20.64 -41.23 -10.01
N GLN A 414 21.47 -40.19 -9.87
CA GLN A 414 21.78 -39.57 -8.56
C GLN A 414 20.73 -38.52 -8.17
N GLY A 415 19.90 -38.08 -9.10
CA GLY A 415 18.89 -37.05 -8.87
C GLY A 415 17.82 -37.49 -7.88
N PHE A 416 17.63 -36.74 -6.78
CA PHE A 416 16.56 -36.94 -5.82
C PHE A 416 16.21 -35.62 -5.10
N PRO A 417 15.00 -35.47 -4.56
CA PRO A 417 13.82 -36.32 -4.74
C PRO A 417 13.28 -36.29 -6.16
N ASP A 418 13.62 -35.25 -6.94
CA ASP A 418 13.24 -35.13 -8.34
C ASP A 418 14.46 -35.30 -9.24
N LYS A 419 14.26 -35.83 -10.44
CA LYS A 419 15.30 -36.01 -11.45
C LYS A 419 15.42 -34.76 -12.33
N PHE A 420 15.88 -33.66 -11.76
CA PHE A 420 16.14 -32.45 -12.55
C PHE A 420 17.34 -32.66 -13.48
N GLY A 421 17.25 -32.06 -14.67
CA GLY A 421 18.38 -31.95 -15.57
C GLY A 421 19.45 -31.01 -15.00
N SER A 422 20.70 -31.30 -15.27
CA SER A 422 21.83 -30.61 -14.69
C SER A 422 22.77 -30.06 -15.77
N PRO A 423 23.22 -28.81 -15.65
CA PRO A 423 24.20 -28.23 -16.55
C PRO A 423 25.55 -28.97 -16.55
N ASP A 424 25.97 -29.55 -15.43
CA ASP A 424 27.26 -30.31 -15.36
C ASP A 424 27.19 -31.63 -16.13
N ALA A 425 26.01 -32.20 -16.32
CA ALA A 425 25.81 -33.40 -17.13
C ALA A 425 26.10 -33.21 -18.63
N ILE A 426 26.22 -31.96 -19.07
CA ILE A 426 26.61 -31.57 -20.42
C ILE A 426 27.88 -30.69 -20.42
N GLY A 427 28.70 -30.83 -19.36
CA GLY A 427 30.04 -30.26 -19.28
C GLY A 427 30.17 -28.85 -18.73
N TYR A 428 29.06 -28.19 -18.32
CA TYR A 428 29.14 -26.87 -17.67
C TYR A 428 29.64 -26.97 -16.22
N SER A 429 30.25 -25.90 -15.73
CA SER A 429 30.89 -25.86 -14.41
C SER A 429 30.01 -25.29 -13.31
N SER A 430 30.57 -25.05 -12.14
CA SER A 430 29.93 -24.67 -10.86
C SER A 430 29.02 -23.42 -10.84
N ASN A 431 29.03 -22.60 -11.88
CA ASN A 431 28.22 -21.37 -11.90
C ASN A 431 26.81 -21.57 -12.47
N PHE A 432 26.57 -22.74 -13.06
CA PHE A 432 25.31 -23.07 -13.72
C PHE A 432 24.50 -24.03 -12.85
N TYR A 433 23.22 -23.69 -12.64
CA TYR A 433 22.29 -24.44 -11.80
C TYR A 433 20.95 -24.55 -12.52
N ASN A 434 20.22 -25.64 -12.28
CA ASN A 434 18.82 -25.72 -12.67
C ASN A 434 18.01 -24.72 -11.83
N PRO A 435 17.39 -23.70 -12.45
CA PRO A 435 16.71 -22.62 -11.71
C PRO A 435 15.44 -23.09 -11.02
N VAL A 436 14.70 -24.05 -11.59
CA VAL A 436 13.48 -24.59 -11.01
C VAL A 436 13.81 -25.40 -9.76
N ALA A 437 14.86 -26.22 -9.80
CA ALA A 437 15.34 -26.91 -8.60
C ALA A 437 15.80 -25.92 -7.50
N THR A 438 16.46 -24.81 -7.89
CA THR A 438 16.87 -23.76 -6.96
C THR A 438 15.65 -23.13 -6.26
N ALA A 439 14.57 -22.91 -6.99
CA ALA A 439 13.33 -22.38 -6.43
C ALA A 439 12.61 -23.42 -5.55
N LYS A 440 12.54 -24.67 -5.99
CA LYS A 440 11.75 -25.75 -5.35
C LYS A 440 12.36 -26.25 -4.04
N TYR A 441 13.69 -26.38 -3.96
CA TYR A 441 14.38 -26.92 -2.77
C TYR A 441 14.72 -25.85 -1.73
N PHE A 442 13.82 -24.89 -1.57
CA PHE A 442 13.94 -23.83 -0.60
C PHE A 442 12.56 -23.48 -0.02
N ASP A 443 12.40 -23.73 1.28
CA ASP A 443 11.20 -23.35 2.03
C ASP A 443 11.58 -22.30 3.06
N SER A 444 11.06 -21.10 2.92
CA SER A 444 11.34 -20.03 3.86
C SER A 444 10.07 -19.27 4.20
N SER A 445 9.85 -19.06 5.49
CA SER A 445 8.70 -18.31 5.99
C SER A 445 9.11 -17.24 6.99
N LYS A 446 8.35 -16.15 7.00
CA LYS A 446 8.47 -15.07 7.99
C LYS A 446 7.10 -14.77 8.58
N GLU A 447 7.03 -14.63 9.89
CA GLU A 447 5.84 -14.17 10.59
C GLU A 447 6.19 -12.91 11.38
N ASN A 448 5.38 -11.85 11.21
CA ASN A 448 5.59 -10.57 11.87
C ASN A 448 4.37 -10.23 12.72
N TYR A 449 4.64 -9.85 13.97
CA TYR A 449 3.69 -9.25 14.88
C TYR A 449 4.14 -7.83 15.18
N GLN A 450 3.35 -6.85 14.77
CA GLN A 450 3.67 -5.45 15.00
C GLN A 450 2.57 -4.75 15.77
N VAL A 451 2.97 -4.03 16.81
CA VAL A 451 2.10 -3.15 17.61
C VAL A 451 2.66 -1.74 17.52
N LEU A 452 1.84 -0.81 17.17
CA LEU A 452 2.06 0.62 17.31
C LEU A 452 1.03 1.16 18.29
N SER A 453 1.45 1.94 19.28
CA SER A 453 0.57 2.62 20.21
C SER A 453 1.08 4.03 20.48
N ASN A 454 0.19 4.99 20.39
CA ASN A 454 0.48 6.39 20.65
C ASN A 454 -0.55 6.94 21.65
N PHE A 455 -0.08 7.50 22.74
CA PHE A 455 -0.90 8.13 23.79
C PHE A 455 -0.49 9.58 23.91
N TYR A 456 -1.43 10.51 23.92
CA TYR A 456 -1.11 11.89 24.17
C TYR A 456 -2.06 12.54 25.17
N ALA A 457 -1.52 13.54 25.88
CA ALA A 457 -2.31 14.49 26.64
C ALA A 457 -1.88 15.90 26.27
N GLN A 458 -2.84 16.78 26.08
CA GLN A 458 -2.63 18.20 25.83
C GLN A 458 -3.34 19.03 26.86
N ILE A 459 -2.61 19.96 27.46
CA ILE A 459 -3.09 20.91 28.45
C ILE A 459 -3.07 22.30 27.83
N ASP A 460 -4.22 22.92 27.67
CA ASP A 460 -4.36 24.28 27.15
C ASP A 460 -4.35 25.26 28.36
N PHE A 461 -3.17 25.80 28.71
CA PHE A 461 -3.02 26.78 29.79
C PHE A 461 -3.71 28.11 29.49
N ILE A 462 -3.61 28.54 28.22
CA ILE A 462 -4.35 29.68 27.69
C ILE A 462 -5.01 29.19 26.40
N PRO A 463 -6.35 29.11 26.37
CA PRO A 463 -7.06 28.63 25.20
C PRO A 463 -6.57 29.29 23.89
N SER A 464 -6.27 28.48 22.89
CA SER A 464 -5.78 28.89 21.57
C SER A 464 -4.40 29.58 21.54
N LYS A 465 -3.77 29.85 22.68
CA LYS A 465 -2.49 30.56 22.75
C LYS A 465 -1.35 29.74 23.31
N LEU A 466 -1.51 29.15 24.50
CA LEU A 466 -0.44 28.43 25.20
C LEU A 466 -0.88 27.02 25.55
N ASN A 467 -0.25 26.03 24.99
CA ASN A 467 -0.51 24.63 25.30
C ASN A 467 0.78 23.84 25.57
N PHE A 468 0.67 22.84 26.40
CA PHE A 468 1.65 21.81 26.63
C PHE A 468 1.09 20.49 26.14
N LYS A 469 1.84 19.78 25.31
CA LYS A 469 1.48 18.45 24.82
C LYS A 469 2.57 17.46 25.19
N THR A 470 2.20 16.37 25.84
CA THR A 470 3.03 15.19 26.05
C THR A 470 2.52 14.05 25.18
N ASN A 471 3.41 13.35 24.51
CA ASN A 471 3.09 12.29 23.56
C ASN A 471 4.03 11.11 23.78
N TYR A 472 3.49 9.95 24.12
CA TYR A 472 4.24 8.72 24.30
C TYR A 472 3.86 7.72 23.22
N SER A 473 4.83 7.39 22.37
CA SER A 473 4.70 6.42 21.28
C SER A 473 5.51 5.18 21.61
N TYR A 474 4.91 4.01 21.46
CA TYR A 474 5.54 2.72 21.64
C TYR A 474 5.34 1.84 20.42
N SER A 475 6.42 1.20 19.95
CA SER A 475 6.38 0.24 18.87
C SER A 475 7.09 -1.05 19.29
N PHE A 476 6.42 -2.16 19.04
CA PHE A 476 6.94 -3.50 19.19
C PHE A 476 6.83 -4.23 17.85
N LEU A 477 7.93 -4.83 17.39
CA LEU A 477 7.96 -5.73 16.26
C LEU A 477 8.65 -7.02 16.66
N SER A 478 7.98 -8.16 16.46
CA SER A 478 8.59 -9.49 16.51
C SER A 478 8.53 -10.10 15.13
N THR A 479 9.68 -10.46 14.58
CA THR A 479 9.81 -11.21 13.32
C THR A 479 10.35 -12.58 13.64
N GLN A 480 9.60 -13.62 13.33
CA GLN A 480 10.01 -15.02 13.41
C GLN A 480 10.27 -15.52 12.00
N GLY A 481 11.46 -16.05 11.76
CA GLY A 481 11.87 -16.59 10.48
C GLY A 481 12.21 -18.08 10.58
N ARG A 482 11.88 -18.79 9.53
CA ARG A 482 12.27 -20.18 9.31
C ARG A 482 12.80 -20.33 7.89
N GLU A 483 13.88 -21.05 7.73
CA GLU A 483 14.43 -21.45 6.45
C GLU A 483 14.78 -22.94 6.51
N PHE A 484 14.25 -23.71 5.58
CA PHE A 484 14.46 -25.13 5.47
C PHE A 484 14.92 -25.48 4.06
N THR A 485 16.02 -26.23 3.98
CA THR A 485 16.51 -26.81 2.74
C THR A 485 16.44 -28.33 2.88
N PRO A 486 15.66 -29.02 2.06
CA PRO A 486 15.58 -30.48 2.08
C PRO A 486 16.88 -31.11 1.59
N LYS A 487 17.11 -32.36 1.96
CA LYS A 487 18.15 -33.15 1.32
C LYS A 487 17.81 -33.34 -0.15
N HIS A 488 18.73 -32.98 -1.05
CA HIS A 488 18.51 -33.09 -2.49
C HIS A 488 19.83 -33.25 -3.25
N TYR A 489 19.74 -33.79 -4.45
CA TYR A 489 20.84 -33.84 -5.40
C TYR A 489 20.30 -33.55 -6.82
N VAL A 490 20.87 -32.55 -7.46
CA VAL A 490 20.66 -32.23 -8.87
C VAL A 490 21.97 -32.45 -9.63
N SER A 491 23.09 -31.98 -9.03
CA SER A 491 24.42 -32.08 -9.56
C SER A 491 25.46 -32.04 -8.44
N SER A 492 26.74 -32.24 -8.79
CA SER A 492 27.88 -32.09 -7.86
C SER A 492 27.95 -30.69 -7.23
N TRP A 493 27.41 -29.66 -7.91
CA TRP A 493 27.40 -28.27 -7.46
C TRP A 493 26.06 -27.82 -6.88
N GLN A 494 24.97 -28.52 -7.20
CA GLN A 494 23.63 -28.19 -6.73
C GLN A 494 23.06 -29.36 -5.92
N GLN A 495 23.44 -29.42 -4.67
CA GLN A 495 23.03 -30.49 -3.75
C GLN A 495 23.04 -30.01 -2.29
N SER A 496 22.28 -30.70 -1.47
CA SER A 496 22.39 -30.67 -0.02
C SER A 496 22.41 -32.10 0.51
N ALA A 497 23.55 -32.54 1.05
CA ALA A 497 23.73 -33.90 1.56
C ALA A 497 22.86 -34.20 2.80
N THR A 498 22.44 -33.17 3.52
CA THR A 498 21.60 -33.22 4.71
C THR A 498 20.53 -32.16 4.65
N THR A 499 19.43 -32.37 5.35
CA THR A 499 18.47 -31.28 5.58
C THR A 499 19.14 -30.16 6.38
N GLN A 500 18.79 -28.91 6.10
CA GLN A 500 19.27 -27.75 6.83
C GLN A 500 18.08 -26.95 7.37
N LEU A 501 18.10 -26.62 8.65
CA LEU A 501 17.08 -25.80 9.27
C LEU A 501 17.72 -24.60 9.96
N THR A 502 17.24 -23.41 9.62
CA THR A 502 17.54 -22.17 10.35
C THR A 502 16.26 -21.61 10.92
N LYS A 503 16.25 -21.24 12.19
CA LYS A 503 15.18 -20.49 12.83
C LYS A 503 15.76 -19.23 13.46
N ASN A 504 15.11 -18.10 13.25
CA ASN A 504 15.52 -16.85 13.86
C ASN A 504 14.31 -16.09 14.45
N GLU A 505 14.58 -15.31 15.47
CA GLU A 505 13.63 -14.37 16.05
C GLU A 505 14.33 -13.02 16.23
N ASN A 506 13.72 -11.98 15.67
CA ASN A 506 14.15 -10.59 15.84
C ASN A 506 13.07 -9.83 16.58
N LYS A 507 13.45 -9.14 17.65
CA LYS A 507 12.54 -8.31 18.45
C LYS A 507 13.04 -6.88 18.51
N TYR A 508 12.15 -5.95 18.19
CA TYR A 508 12.40 -4.51 18.27
C TYR A 508 11.46 -3.90 19.29
N TYR A 509 12.01 -3.17 20.25
CA TYR A 509 11.28 -2.44 21.29
C TYR A 509 11.67 -0.98 21.21
N ASN A 510 10.79 -0.15 20.69
CA ASN A 510 11.08 1.25 20.46
C ASN A 510 10.08 2.11 21.18
N TYR A 511 10.53 3.19 21.81
CA TYR A 511 9.64 4.24 22.30
C TYR A 511 10.20 5.62 21.99
N ILE A 512 9.27 6.57 21.86
CA ILE A 512 9.54 8.00 21.78
C ILE A 512 8.61 8.69 22.77
N TRP A 513 9.16 9.56 23.58
CA TRP A 513 8.40 10.40 24.51
C TRP A 513 8.70 11.86 24.23
N ASP A 514 7.74 12.55 23.59
CA ASP A 514 7.84 13.93 23.17
C ASP A 514 7.06 14.83 24.13
N ASN A 515 7.65 15.95 24.48
CA ASN A 515 7.04 16.98 25.30
C ASN A 515 7.24 18.32 24.59
N THR A 516 6.16 19.04 24.28
CA THR A 516 6.20 20.30 23.56
C THR A 516 5.40 21.37 24.27
N LEU A 517 5.99 22.55 24.38
CA LEU A 517 5.30 23.77 24.83
C LEU A 517 5.17 24.69 23.62
N THR A 518 3.93 25.04 23.28
CA THR A 518 3.63 25.85 22.07
C THR A 518 2.88 27.12 22.48
N TYR A 519 3.36 28.26 22.00
CA TYR A 519 2.71 29.56 22.13
C TYR A 519 2.42 30.12 20.75
N ASN A 520 1.17 30.55 20.51
CA ASN A 520 0.74 31.23 19.29
C ASN A 520 -0.08 32.47 19.67
N ASP A 521 0.23 33.61 19.08
CA ASP A 521 -0.55 34.83 19.27
C ASP A 521 -0.57 35.70 18.01
N GLN A 522 -1.55 36.57 17.93
CA GLN A 522 -1.69 37.54 16.83
C GLN A 522 -1.98 38.92 17.38
N TRP A 523 -1.15 39.89 16.99
CA TRP A 523 -1.29 41.31 17.33
C TRP A 523 -1.45 42.15 16.06
N GLY A 524 -2.69 42.50 15.74
CA GLY A 524 -2.98 43.20 14.47
C GLY A 524 -2.57 42.36 13.27
N LYS A 525 -1.61 42.84 12.49
CA LYS A 525 -1.07 42.14 11.30
C LYS A 525 0.10 41.20 11.62
N HIS A 526 0.57 41.17 12.87
CA HIS A 526 1.71 40.36 13.30
C HIS A 526 1.19 39.06 13.89
N ARG A 527 1.61 37.92 13.31
CA ARG A 527 1.36 36.58 13.85
C ARG A 527 2.68 35.98 14.30
N PHE A 528 2.73 35.53 15.54
CA PHE A 528 3.90 34.94 16.16
C PHE A 528 3.58 33.55 16.69
N GLY A 529 4.44 32.59 16.38
CA GLY A 529 4.40 31.22 16.91
C GLY A 529 5.76 30.80 17.44
N ALA A 530 5.79 30.28 18.65
CA ALA A 530 6.99 29.72 19.26
C ALA A 530 6.69 28.32 19.79
N MET A 531 7.63 27.40 19.61
CA MET A 531 7.56 26.06 20.17
C MET A 531 8.93 25.67 20.72
N ALA A 532 8.94 25.09 21.93
CA ALA A 532 10.10 24.43 22.50
C ALA A 532 9.72 22.97 22.81
N GLY A 533 10.63 22.05 22.55
CA GLY A 533 10.38 20.65 22.74
C GLY A 533 11.55 19.89 23.33
N TYR A 534 11.21 18.80 24.00
CA TYR A 534 12.10 17.81 24.57
C TYR A 534 11.61 16.42 24.15
N SER A 535 12.50 15.61 23.62
CA SER A 535 12.22 14.25 23.16
C SER A 535 13.20 13.26 23.76
N MET A 536 12.69 12.16 24.29
CA MET A 536 13.45 10.97 24.65
C MET A 536 13.08 9.82 23.73
N ARG A 537 14.06 9.06 23.30
CA ARG A 537 13.82 7.83 22.54
C ARG A 537 14.71 6.69 23.01
N GLN A 538 14.20 5.47 22.85
CA GLN A 538 14.97 4.25 22.95
C GLN A 538 14.63 3.37 21.75
N GLU A 539 15.67 2.76 21.19
CA GLU A 539 15.59 1.74 20.16
C GLU A 539 16.36 0.53 20.67
N GLN A 540 15.69 -0.59 20.83
CA GLN A 540 16.30 -1.83 21.28
C GLN A 540 15.99 -2.94 20.29
N TRP A 541 17.02 -3.62 19.87
CA TRP A 541 16.93 -4.82 19.04
C TRP A 541 17.57 -5.99 19.77
N ARG A 542 16.94 -7.16 19.63
CA ARG A 542 17.45 -8.45 20.08
C ARG A 542 17.20 -9.48 19.01
N MET A 543 18.17 -10.33 18.78
CA MET A 543 18.09 -11.41 17.80
C MET A 543 18.56 -12.71 18.44
N PHE A 544 17.86 -13.78 18.11
CA PHE A 544 18.24 -15.16 18.37
C PHE A 544 18.16 -15.94 17.07
N GLU A 545 19.18 -16.72 16.75
CA GLU A 545 19.22 -17.62 15.59
C GLU A 545 19.74 -18.98 16.03
N GLY A 546 19.07 -20.04 15.61
CA GLY A 546 19.51 -21.42 15.75
C GLY A 546 19.56 -22.11 14.40
N LYS A 547 20.63 -22.93 14.17
CA LYS A 547 20.79 -23.76 12.97
C LYS A 547 21.04 -25.19 13.35
N ALA A 548 20.50 -26.14 12.58
CA ALA A 548 20.78 -27.56 12.71
C ALA A 548 20.71 -28.25 11.35
N SER A 549 21.50 -29.32 11.21
CA SER A 549 21.48 -30.23 10.06
C SER A 549 20.77 -31.53 10.44
N ASN A 550 20.42 -32.35 9.44
CA ASN A 550 19.76 -33.64 9.62
C ASN A 550 18.46 -33.59 10.44
N VAL A 551 17.74 -32.47 10.35
CA VAL A 551 16.38 -32.38 10.89
C VAL A 551 15.49 -33.30 10.06
N PRO A 552 14.52 -34.05 10.66
CA PRO A 552 13.63 -34.93 9.92
C PRO A 552 12.96 -34.20 8.73
N ASP A 553 13.04 -34.80 7.56
CA ASP A 553 12.31 -34.36 6.39
C ASP A 553 10.84 -34.74 6.53
N GLY A 554 9.92 -33.89 6.06
CA GLY A 554 8.47 -34.13 6.16
C GLY A 554 7.72 -32.87 6.56
N ALA A 555 6.65 -33.03 7.38
CA ALA A 555 5.83 -31.92 7.80
C ALA A 555 6.59 -30.94 8.72
N ASP A 556 6.33 -29.65 8.55
CA ASP A 556 7.02 -28.57 9.26
C ASP A 556 6.80 -28.57 10.79
N GLU A 557 5.78 -29.31 11.27
CA GLU A 557 5.54 -29.57 12.68
C GLU A 557 6.69 -30.34 13.37
N TYR A 558 7.57 -31.00 12.61
CA TYR A 558 8.75 -31.71 13.12
C TYR A 558 10.04 -30.88 13.01
N TRP A 559 10.00 -29.71 12.41
CA TRP A 559 11.18 -28.88 12.17
C TRP A 559 11.56 -28.08 13.43
N TYR A 560 12.22 -28.76 14.35
CA TYR A 560 12.81 -28.19 15.55
C TYR A 560 14.31 -28.37 15.55
N ILE A 561 15.06 -27.35 15.96
CA ILE A 561 16.54 -27.40 16.06
C ILE A 561 17.02 -28.60 16.87
N LYS A 562 16.31 -28.95 17.95
CA LYS A 562 16.61 -30.10 18.81
C LYS A 562 16.50 -31.45 18.11
N ASN A 563 15.78 -31.54 17.00
CA ASN A 563 15.57 -32.79 16.26
C ASN A 563 16.68 -33.04 15.22
N GLY A 564 17.59 -32.10 15.04
CA GLY A 564 18.77 -32.24 14.18
C GLY A 564 19.97 -32.75 14.96
N ASP A 565 21.11 -32.86 14.25
CA ASP A 565 22.38 -33.29 14.82
C ASP A 565 22.91 -32.27 15.83
N ALA A 566 23.12 -32.70 17.05
CA ALA A 566 23.66 -31.84 18.10
C ALA A 566 25.08 -31.35 17.79
N ALA A 567 25.90 -32.16 17.12
CA ALA A 567 27.32 -31.83 16.80
C ALA A 567 27.48 -30.70 15.78
N GLY A 568 26.44 -30.44 14.94
CA GLY A 568 26.43 -29.39 13.93
C GLY A 568 25.54 -28.20 14.28
N ALA A 569 24.87 -28.26 15.42
CA ALA A 569 23.94 -27.19 15.81
C ALA A 569 24.74 -25.91 16.22
N THR A 570 24.29 -24.79 15.73
CA THR A 570 24.85 -23.47 16.07
C THR A 570 23.78 -22.56 16.64
N VAL A 571 24.19 -21.72 17.60
CA VAL A 571 23.33 -20.69 18.19
C VAL A 571 24.02 -19.34 18.06
N LYS A 572 23.27 -18.33 17.71
CA LYS A 572 23.72 -16.94 17.64
C LYS A 572 22.71 -16.07 18.40
N ASP A 573 23.22 -15.23 19.27
CA ASP A 573 22.45 -14.26 20.05
C ASP A 573 23.15 -12.90 19.93
N ASP A 574 22.39 -11.85 19.61
CA ASP A 574 22.93 -10.50 19.41
C ASP A 574 21.89 -9.45 19.77
N GLY A 575 22.35 -8.22 19.99
CA GLY A 575 21.43 -7.12 20.27
C GLY A 575 22.12 -5.80 20.58
N TYR A 576 21.35 -4.72 20.48
CA TYR A 576 21.80 -3.41 20.88
C TYR A 576 20.67 -2.62 21.56
N CYS A 577 21.04 -1.59 22.31
CA CYS A 577 20.13 -0.61 22.84
C CYS A 577 20.69 0.79 22.61
N TYR A 578 19.98 1.57 21.80
CA TYR A 578 20.30 2.98 21.56
C TYR A 578 19.33 3.86 22.35
N ARG A 579 19.85 4.92 23.00
CA ARG A 579 19.05 5.94 23.69
C ARG A 579 19.47 7.32 23.22
N GLY A 580 18.48 8.18 23.02
CA GLY A 580 18.73 9.54 22.57
C GLY A 580 17.84 10.54 23.29
N ILE A 581 18.38 11.73 23.51
CA ILE A 581 17.67 12.89 24.03
C ILE A 581 17.85 14.01 23.01
N SER A 582 16.79 14.73 22.72
CA SER A 582 16.81 15.86 21.80
C SER A 582 16.08 17.05 22.39
N TYR A 583 16.65 18.23 22.23
CA TYR A 583 16.01 19.51 22.49
C TYR A 583 15.84 20.24 21.17
N PHE A 584 14.69 20.81 20.94
CA PHE A 584 14.40 21.51 19.69
C PHE A 584 13.49 22.70 19.94
N ALA A 585 13.61 23.70 19.09
CA ALA A 585 12.77 24.88 19.11
C ALA A 585 12.43 25.34 17.69
N ARG A 586 11.28 25.98 17.54
CA ARG A 586 10.85 26.59 16.29
C ARG A 586 10.20 27.93 16.58
N LEU A 587 10.58 28.92 15.78
CA LEU A 587 9.98 30.24 15.79
C LEU A 587 9.41 30.53 14.42
N ASN A 588 8.17 30.98 14.36
CA ASN A 588 7.48 31.41 13.16
C ASN A 588 7.01 32.84 13.33
N TYR A 589 7.23 33.65 12.33
CA TYR A 589 6.71 35.00 12.27
C TYR A 589 6.11 35.27 10.89
N ASN A 590 4.94 35.86 10.88
CA ASN A 590 4.25 36.23 9.67
C ASN A 590 3.68 37.65 9.83
N TYR A 591 3.83 38.48 8.82
CA TYR A 591 3.30 39.84 8.78
C TYR A 591 2.27 39.98 7.66
N ALA A 592 1.03 40.33 8.01
CA ALA A 592 -0.06 40.55 7.05
C ALA A 592 -0.28 39.37 6.06
N ASP A 593 -0.13 38.11 6.58
CA ASP A 593 -0.24 36.88 5.79
C ASP A 593 0.76 36.74 4.61
N LYS A 594 1.94 37.38 4.76
CA LYS A 594 3.06 37.32 3.81
C LYS A 594 4.28 36.64 4.42
#